data_b0951f57bd3611f5dbd9cac3ef80f79a
#
_entry.id   b0951f57bd3611f5dbd9cac3ef80f79a
#
_cell.length_a   1.000
_cell.length_b   1.000
_cell.length_c   1.000
_cell.angle_alpha   90.00
_cell.angle_beta   90.00
_cell.angle_gamma   90.00
#
_symmetry.space_group_name_H-M   'P 1'
#
loop_
_entity.id
_entity.type
_entity.pdbx_description
1 polymer ?
#
loop_
_entity_poly.entity_id
_entity_poly.type
_entity_poly.pdbx_seq_one_letter_code
_entity_poly.pdbx_strand_id
1 'polypeptide(L)'
;ARASTLNAHCTSPTVIRAIYDAVENMGFQTGNILEPSMGVGNFFGMLPDTMQDSRLYGVELDSITGRIAKKLYPQADITVAGFETTDRRDFYDLAVGNVPFGQYKVNDKAYNKLGFSIHNYFFAKAIDQVRPGGVVAFVTSRYTLDSKDSSARKHMAERADLLGAIR
;
A
#
# COMPACT_ATOMS: atom_id res chain seq x y z
N ALA A 1 9.51 7.23 -18.71
CA ALA A 1 9.99 8.30 -17.81
C ALA A 1 8.93 9.36 -17.51
N ARG A 2 8.09 9.76 -18.50
CA ARG A 2 7.04 10.78 -18.27
C ARG A 2 5.84 10.26 -17.47
N ALA A 3 5.54 8.96 -17.48
CA ALA A 3 4.40 8.41 -16.76
C ALA A 3 4.63 8.32 -15.25
N SER A 4 5.87 8.12 -14.81
CA SER A 4 6.19 8.00 -13.38
C SER A 4 6.14 9.34 -12.64
N THR A 5 6.49 10.43 -13.30
CA THR A 5 6.45 11.78 -12.70
C THR A 5 5.03 12.34 -12.58
N LEU A 6 4.09 11.90 -13.44
CA LEU A 6 2.70 12.36 -13.41
C LEU A 6 1.87 11.71 -12.28
N ASN A 7 2.34 10.60 -11.70
CA ASN A 7 1.64 9.86 -10.65
C ASN A 7 2.31 9.97 -9.28
N ALA A 8 3.33 10.82 -9.14
CA ALA A 8 3.98 11.07 -7.86
C ALA A 8 3.12 12.03 -7.01
N HIS A 9 2.10 11.49 -6.37
CA HIS A 9 1.28 12.26 -5.44
C HIS A 9 1.89 12.19 -4.04
N CYS A 10 2.39 13.32 -3.55
CA CYS A 10 2.79 13.45 -2.16
C CYS A 10 1.56 13.42 -1.26
N THR A 11 1.47 12.43 -0.39
CA THR A 11 0.42 12.38 0.63
C THR A 11 0.71 13.42 1.71
N SER A 12 -0.30 14.21 2.09
CA SER A 12 -0.12 15.24 3.11
C SER A 12 0.21 14.62 4.47
N PRO A 13 1.05 15.29 5.30
CA PRO A 13 1.34 14.81 6.64
C PRO A 13 0.09 14.60 7.50
N THR A 14 -0.93 15.45 7.33
CA THR A 14 -2.21 15.32 8.05
C THR A 14 -2.89 13.99 7.75
N VAL A 15 -2.93 13.58 6.48
CA VAL A 15 -3.54 12.31 6.05
C VAL A 15 -2.74 11.13 6.59
N ILE A 16 -1.42 11.17 6.48
CA ILE A 16 -0.55 10.10 6.99
C ILE A 16 -0.75 9.93 8.50
N ARG A 17 -0.78 11.03 9.23
CA ARG A 17 -0.99 11.02 10.68
C ARG A 17 -2.35 10.44 11.06
N ALA A 18 -3.41 10.82 10.32
CA ALA A 18 -4.75 10.29 10.55
C ALA A 18 -4.82 8.77 10.32
N ILE A 19 -4.12 8.25 9.31
CA ILE A 19 -4.04 6.81 9.03
C ILE A 19 -3.34 6.09 10.17
N TYR A 20 -2.19 6.59 10.63
CA TYR A 20 -1.48 5.97 11.75
C TYR A 20 -2.27 6.04 13.05
N ASP A 21 -2.97 7.13 13.33
CA ASP A 21 -3.85 7.24 14.50
C ASP A 21 -4.95 6.18 14.47
N ALA A 22 -5.58 5.96 13.32
CA ALA A 22 -6.58 4.91 13.15
C ALA A 22 -6.00 3.52 13.39
N VAL A 23 -4.82 3.25 12.85
CA VAL A 23 -4.12 1.96 13.00
C VAL A 23 -3.71 1.72 14.46
N GLU A 24 -3.22 2.74 15.16
CA GLU A 24 -2.92 2.65 16.60
C GLU A 24 -4.18 2.37 17.41
N ASN A 25 -5.30 3.02 17.08
CA ASN A 25 -6.59 2.81 17.76
C ASN A 25 -7.12 1.39 17.55
N MET A 26 -6.72 0.70 16.49
CA MET A 26 -7.02 -0.71 16.26
C MET A 26 -6.13 -1.65 17.10
N GLY A 27 -5.14 -1.12 17.81
CA GLY A 27 -4.24 -1.87 18.68
C GLY A 27 -2.92 -2.29 18.04
N PHE A 28 -2.64 -1.89 16.81
CA PHE A 28 -1.35 -2.20 16.18
C PHE A 28 -0.21 -1.43 16.86
N GLN A 29 0.89 -2.11 17.13
CA GLN A 29 2.11 -1.50 17.69
C GLN A 29 3.34 -1.83 16.85
N THR A 30 3.71 -3.10 16.78
CA THR A 30 4.95 -3.56 16.16
C THR A 30 4.69 -4.74 15.24
N GLY A 31 5.37 -4.77 14.11
CA GLY A 31 5.27 -5.87 13.17
C GLY A 31 5.97 -5.58 11.84
N ASN A 32 5.65 -6.35 10.84
CA ASN A 32 6.12 -6.14 9.47
C ASN A 32 5.19 -5.17 8.76
N ILE A 33 5.72 -4.03 8.32
CA ILE A 33 4.96 -2.98 7.66
C ILE A 33 5.36 -2.91 6.19
N LEU A 34 4.36 -2.98 5.30
CA LEU A 34 4.54 -2.85 3.85
C LEU A 34 4.07 -1.47 3.39
N GLU A 35 4.87 -0.84 2.55
CA GLU A 35 4.47 0.31 1.72
C GLU A 35 4.65 -0.09 0.24
N PRO A 36 3.58 -0.52 -0.46
CA PRO A 36 3.72 -1.18 -1.77
C PRO A 36 3.95 -0.24 -2.95
N SER A 37 3.81 1.07 -2.73
CA SER A 37 4.11 2.13 -3.71
C SER A 37 4.66 3.32 -2.93
N MET A 38 5.92 3.15 -2.46
CA MET A 38 6.42 3.96 -1.36
C MET A 38 6.89 5.37 -1.74
N GLY A 39 7.19 5.63 -3.00
CA GLY A 39 7.81 6.88 -3.38
C GLY A 39 9.13 7.06 -2.63
N VAL A 40 9.35 8.24 -2.07
CA VAL A 40 10.50 8.53 -1.23
C VAL A 40 10.31 8.12 0.24
N GLY A 41 9.18 7.48 0.58
CA GLY A 41 8.95 6.91 1.91
C GLY A 41 8.34 7.86 2.94
N ASN A 42 7.39 8.71 2.54
CA ASN A 42 6.77 9.64 3.48
C ASN A 42 6.06 8.95 4.64
N PHE A 43 5.44 7.78 4.41
CA PHE A 43 4.85 6.98 5.48
C PHE A 43 5.92 6.47 6.45
N PHE A 44 7.05 5.98 5.95
CA PHE A 44 8.16 5.56 6.82
C PHE A 44 8.74 6.72 7.61
N GLY A 45 8.84 7.91 7.00
CA GLY A 45 9.35 9.10 7.66
C GLY A 45 8.46 9.62 8.78
N MET A 46 7.19 9.26 8.80
CA MET A 46 6.22 9.67 9.81
C MET A 46 5.78 8.51 10.72
N LEU A 47 6.54 7.43 10.75
CA LEU A 47 6.24 6.26 11.57
C LEU A 47 6.12 6.69 13.06
N PRO A 48 4.99 6.37 13.74
CA PRO A 48 4.82 6.70 15.14
C PRO A 48 5.86 6.04 16.04
N ASP A 49 6.14 6.64 17.19
CA ASP A 49 7.09 6.08 18.15
C ASP A 49 6.72 4.69 18.63
N THR A 50 5.42 4.41 18.77
CA THR A 50 4.90 3.08 19.12
C THR A 50 5.23 2.00 18.11
N MET A 51 5.58 2.38 16.87
CA MET A 51 5.85 1.46 15.75
C MET A 51 7.33 1.40 15.36
N GLN A 52 8.22 2.11 16.07
CA GLN A 52 9.64 2.25 15.68
C GLN A 52 10.43 0.93 15.66
N ASP A 53 10.00 -0.07 16.41
CA ASP A 53 10.62 -1.40 16.41
C ASP A 53 10.11 -2.31 15.27
N SER A 54 9.23 -1.80 14.43
CA SER A 54 8.70 -2.53 13.27
C SER A 54 9.78 -2.72 12.20
N ARG A 55 9.63 -3.80 11.42
CA ARG A 55 10.42 -4.03 10.20
C ARG A 55 9.70 -3.41 9.02
N LEU A 56 10.41 -2.59 8.25
CA LEU A 56 9.85 -1.84 7.15
C LEU A 56 10.21 -2.48 5.80
N TYR A 57 9.21 -2.67 4.97
CA TYR A 57 9.31 -3.23 3.63
C TYR A 57 8.67 -2.26 2.64
N GLY A 58 9.43 -1.83 1.65
CA GLY A 58 8.93 -0.90 0.64
C GLY A 58 9.11 -1.44 -0.76
N VAL A 59 8.21 -1.05 -1.65
CA VAL A 59 8.29 -1.34 -3.07
C VAL A 59 8.15 -0.02 -3.82
N GLU A 60 9.06 0.25 -4.76
CA GLU A 60 9.03 1.44 -5.62
C GLU A 60 9.42 1.09 -7.03
N LEU A 61 8.55 1.40 -7.99
CA LEU A 61 8.76 1.10 -9.40
C LEU A 61 9.83 1.99 -10.02
N ASP A 62 9.85 3.28 -9.68
CA ASP A 62 10.80 4.23 -10.26
C ASP A 62 12.20 4.03 -9.68
N SER A 63 13.18 3.81 -10.55
CA SER A 63 14.55 3.48 -10.14
C SER A 63 15.25 4.62 -9.39
N ILE A 64 15.03 5.86 -9.80
CA ILE A 64 15.65 7.03 -9.16
C ILE A 64 15.03 7.24 -7.76
N THR A 65 13.71 7.27 -7.69
CA THR A 65 12.96 7.41 -6.45
C THR A 65 13.28 6.28 -5.46
N GLY A 66 13.33 5.04 -5.95
CA GLY A 66 13.68 3.88 -5.12
C GLY A 66 15.09 3.93 -4.57
N ARG A 67 16.04 4.43 -5.35
CA ARG A 67 17.42 4.62 -4.88
C ARG A 67 17.53 5.71 -3.81
N ILE A 68 16.75 6.78 -3.95
CA ILE A 68 16.65 7.83 -2.92
C ILE A 68 16.08 7.23 -1.63
N ALA A 69 14.98 6.47 -1.74
CA ALA A 69 14.36 5.82 -0.60
C ALA A 69 15.32 4.89 0.15
N LYS A 70 16.12 4.10 -0.57
CA LYS A 70 17.15 3.23 0.04
C LYS A 70 18.18 4.01 0.86
N LYS A 71 18.55 5.20 0.40
CA LYS A 71 19.48 6.06 1.13
C LYS A 71 18.85 6.70 2.36
N LEU A 72 17.58 7.08 2.28
CA LEU A 72 16.84 7.67 3.40
C LEU A 72 16.53 6.63 4.49
N TYR A 73 16.27 5.39 4.10
CA TYR A 73 15.84 4.32 5.01
C TYR A 73 16.74 3.08 4.85
N PRO A 74 18.00 3.15 5.26
CA PRO A 74 18.95 2.05 5.05
C PRO A 74 18.60 0.77 5.84
N GLN A 75 17.77 0.87 6.87
CA GLN A 75 17.32 -0.27 7.67
C GLN A 75 16.09 -0.98 7.07
N ALA A 76 15.40 -0.33 6.11
CA ALA A 76 14.24 -0.91 5.46
C ALA A 76 14.67 -1.85 4.33
N ASP A 77 13.84 -2.89 4.10
CA ASP A 77 13.98 -3.77 2.94
C ASP A 77 13.19 -3.15 1.78
N ILE A 78 13.88 -2.49 0.85
CA ILE A 78 13.27 -1.79 -0.27
C ILE A 78 13.56 -2.53 -1.57
N THR A 79 12.48 -2.92 -2.27
CA THR A 79 12.53 -3.52 -3.59
C THR A 79 12.26 -2.46 -4.65
N VAL A 80 13.24 -2.23 -5.53
CA VAL A 80 13.09 -1.28 -6.65
C VAL A 80 12.60 -2.06 -7.86
N ALA A 81 11.30 -2.25 -7.94
CA ALA A 81 10.60 -2.99 -8.97
C ALA A 81 9.10 -2.73 -8.87
N GLY A 82 8.32 -3.27 -9.78
CA GLY A 82 6.86 -3.23 -9.68
C GLY A 82 6.32 -4.16 -8.59
N PHE A 83 5.17 -3.82 -8.05
CA PHE A 83 4.51 -4.63 -7.02
C PHE A 83 4.19 -6.06 -7.51
N GLU A 84 3.98 -6.22 -8.83
CA GLU A 84 3.73 -7.51 -9.48
C GLU A 84 4.88 -8.50 -9.35
N THR A 85 6.09 -8.03 -9.05
CA THR A 85 7.27 -8.91 -8.87
C THR A 85 7.33 -9.55 -7.48
N THR A 86 6.49 -9.10 -6.55
CA THR A 86 6.49 -9.60 -5.17
C THR A 86 5.53 -10.78 -5.02
N ASP A 87 5.83 -11.70 -4.12
CA ASP A 87 5.07 -12.96 -3.97
C ASP A 87 4.84 -13.42 -2.54
N ARG A 88 5.13 -12.58 -1.54
CA ARG A 88 4.87 -12.92 -0.14
C ARG A 88 3.38 -13.08 0.12
N ARG A 89 3.04 -13.98 1.05
CA ARG A 89 1.66 -14.19 1.50
C ARG A 89 1.62 -14.30 3.02
N ASP A 90 0.54 -13.79 3.62
CA ASP A 90 0.29 -13.88 5.06
C ASP A 90 1.50 -13.44 5.90
N PHE A 91 2.20 -12.42 5.44
CA PHE A 91 3.51 -12.04 5.99
C PHE A 91 3.46 -10.70 6.73
N TYR A 92 2.81 -9.69 6.16
CA TYR A 92 2.80 -8.36 6.76
C TYR A 92 1.71 -8.23 7.81
N ASP A 93 1.98 -7.46 8.86
CA ASP A 93 1.00 -7.11 9.88
C ASP A 93 0.20 -5.87 9.48
N LEU A 94 0.82 -4.98 8.71
CA LEU A 94 0.24 -3.74 8.25
C LEU A 94 0.72 -3.42 6.83
N ALA A 95 -0.19 -2.99 5.97
CA ALA A 95 0.15 -2.35 4.70
C ALA A 95 -0.43 -0.94 4.70
N VAL A 96 0.41 0.04 4.45
CA VAL A 96 0.03 1.46 4.39
C VAL A 96 0.57 2.08 3.10
N GLY A 97 -0.03 3.14 2.65
CA GLY A 97 0.50 3.89 1.53
C GLY A 97 -0.56 4.61 0.73
N ASN A 98 -0.07 5.37 -0.26
CA ASN A 98 -0.88 5.99 -1.29
C ASN A 98 -0.72 5.15 -2.56
N VAL A 99 -1.73 4.37 -2.90
CA VAL A 99 -1.66 3.48 -4.06
C VAL A 99 -1.80 4.25 -5.37
N PRO A 100 -1.15 3.77 -6.44
CA PRO A 100 -1.28 4.42 -7.74
C PRO A 100 -2.69 4.27 -8.29
N PHE A 101 -3.10 5.24 -9.11
CA PHE A 101 -4.35 5.19 -9.85
C PHE A 101 -4.12 5.68 -11.27
N GLY A 102 -5.03 5.33 -12.17
CA GLY A 102 -4.92 5.65 -13.59
C GLY A 102 -5.47 4.54 -14.45
N GLN A 103 -5.25 4.67 -15.76
CA GLN A 103 -5.81 3.77 -16.76
C GLN A 103 -4.87 2.61 -17.15
N TYR A 104 -3.68 2.54 -16.56
CA TYR A 104 -2.73 1.47 -16.87
C TYR A 104 -3.00 0.21 -16.03
N LYS A 105 -2.58 -0.93 -16.56
CA LYS A 105 -2.68 -2.23 -15.91
C LYS A 105 -1.29 -2.84 -15.74
N VAL A 106 -1.14 -3.66 -14.70
CA VAL A 106 0.06 -4.46 -14.49
C VAL A 106 -0.19 -5.90 -14.93
N ASN A 107 0.88 -6.60 -15.28
CA ASN A 107 0.83 -8.02 -15.58
C ASN A 107 1.27 -8.81 -14.33
N ASP A 108 0.29 -9.38 -13.64
CA ASP A 108 0.50 -10.27 -12.50
C ASP A 108 -0.37 -11.50 -12.70
N LYS A 109 0.24 -12.65 -12.95
CA LYS A 109 -0.47 -13.87 -13.33
C LYS A 109 -1.55 -14.28 -12.33
N ALA A 110 -1.31 -14.07 -11.04
CA ALA A 110 -2.26 -14.43 -9.99
C ALA A 110 -3.51 -13.52 -9.99
N TYR A 111 -3.43 -12.33 -10.58
CA TYR A 111 -4.48 -11.30 -10.52
C TYR A 111 -5.04 -10.88 -11.87
N ASN A 112 -4.40 -11.25 -12.98
CA ASN A 112 -4.80 -10.84 -14.33
C ASN A 112 -6.27 -11.16 -14.64
N LYS A 113 -6.76 -12.32 -14.20
CA LYS A 113 -8.15 -12.75 -14.42
C LYS A 113 -9.19 -11.85 -13.74
N LEU A 114 -8.82 -11.10 -12.72
CA LEU A 114 -9.75 -10.20 -12.02
C LEU A 114 -10.06 -8.95 -12.84
N GLY A 115 -9.14 -8.51 -13.68
CA GLY A 115 -9.34 -7.34 -14.54
C GLY A 115 -9.51 -6.03 -13.78
N PHE A 116 -9.00 -5.93 -12.56
CA PHE A 116 -9.17 -4.76 -11.71
C PHE A 116 -8.37 -3.55 -12.21
N SER A 117 -8.85 -2.35 -11.89
CA SER A 117 -8.05 -1.13 -11.99
C SER A 117 -6.79 -1.23 -11.13
N ILE A 118 -5.80 -0.39 -11.40
CA ILE A 118 -4.52 -0.46 -10.69
C ILE A 118 -4.69 -0.29 -9.16
N HIS A 119 -5.51 0.65 -8.71
CA HIS A 119 -5.73 0.85 -7.27
C HIS A 119 -6.45 -0.35 -6.62
N ASN A 120 -7.41 -0.96 -7.29
CA ASN A 120 -8.08 -2.16 -6.77
C ASN A 120 -7.17 -3.38 -6.78
N TYR A 121 -6.30 -3.50 -7.77
CA TYR A 121 -5.25 -4.53 -7.79
C TYR A 121 -4.33 -4.44 -6.57
N PHE A 122 -3.88 -3.23 -6.22
CA PHE A 122 -3.03 -3.02 -5.03
C PHE A 122 -3.73 -3.48 -3.76
N PHE A 123 -5.02 -3.18 -3.59
CA PHE A 123 -5.79 -3.69 -2.47
C PHE A 123 -5.87 -5.21 -2.47
N ALA A 124 -6.26 -5.82 -3.58
CA ALA A 124 -6.44 -7.26 -3.66
C ALA A 124 -5.15 -8.01 -3.30
N LYS A 125 -4.03 -7.57 -3.84
CA LYS A 125 -2.73 -8.19 -3.57
C LYS A 125 -2.25 -7.93 -2.13
N ALA A 126 -2.38 -6.70 -1.65
CA ALA A 126 -1.99 -6.36 -0.28
C ALA A 126 -2.77 -7.16 0.76
N ILE A 127 -4.06 -7.38 0.54
CA ILE A 127 -4.90 -8.21 1.42
C ILE A 127 -4.35 -9.65 1.49
N ASP A 128 -3.90 -10.21 0.37
CA ASP A 128 -3.30 -11.55 0.35
C ASP A 128 -1.92 -11.59 1.00
N GLN A 129 -1.17 -10.51 0.94
CA GLN A 129 0.18 -10.43 1.52
C GLN A 129 0.15 -10.13 3.02
N VAL A 130 -0.89 -9.48 3.50
CA VAL A 130 -1.10 -9.22 4.93
C VAL A 130 -1.65 -10.50 5.58
N ARG A 131 -1.13 -10.81 6.78
CA ARG A 131 -1.57 -11.98 7.53
C ARG A 131 -3.02 -11.84 8.00
N PRO A 132 -3.72 -12.93 8.29
CA PRO A 132 -5.01 -12.87 8.98
C PRO A 132 -4.92 -12.07 10.29
N GLY A 133 -5.84 -11.14 10.50
CA GLY A 133 -5.82 -10.22 11.63
C GLY A 133 -4.97 -8.96 11.43
N GLY A 134 -4.24 -8.89 10.32
CA GLY A 134 -3.51 -7.67 9.95
C GLY A 134 -4.41 -6.60 9.34
N VAL A 135 -3.83 -5.46 8.99
CA VAL A 135 -4.57 -4.27 8.53
C VAL A 135 -4.00 -3.76 7.21
N VAL A 136 -4.88 -3.35 6.30
CA VAL A 136 -4.55 -2.61 5.09
C VAL A 136 -5.20 -1.23 5.18
N ALA A 137 -4.40 -0.17 5.10
CA ALA A 137 -4.86 1.21 5.21
C ALA A 137 -4.22 2.05 4.09
N PHE A 138 -4.95 2.27 3.01
CA PHE A 138 -4.47 2.96 1.82
C PHE A 138 -5.21 4.26 1.55
N VAL A 139 -4.47 5.25 1.06
CA VAL A 139 -5.05 6.37 0.32
C VAL A 139 -5.29 5.88 -1.11
N THR A 140 -6.51 6.06 -1.60
CA THR A 140 -6.93 5.55 -2.90
C THR A 140 -7.92 6.49 -3.59
N SER A 141 -8.32 6.14 -4.80
CA SER A 141 -9.39 6.80 -5.51
C SER A 141 -10.77 6.53 -4.86
N ARG A 142 -11.65 7.54 -4.88
CA ARG A 142 -13.05 7.37 -4.46
C ARG A 142 -13.74 6.20 -5.16
N TYR A 143 -13.33 5.87 -6.37
CA TYR A 143 -13.92 4.79 -7.17
C TYR A 143 -13.74 3.41 -6.56
N THR A 144 -12.84 3.23 -5.60
CA THR A 144 -12.73 1.97 -4.86
C THR A 144 -14.06 1.60 -4.20
N LEU A 145 -14.77 2.58 -3.62
CA LEU A 145 -16.06 2.38 -2.96
C LEU A 145 -17.26 2.81 -3.82
N ASP A 146 -17.08 3.78 -4.72
CA ASP A 146 -18.19 4.44 -5.44
C ASP A 146 -18.38 3.92 -6.87
N SER A 147 -17.51 3.04 -7.38
CA SER A 147 -17.66 2.48 -8.72
C SER A 147 -18.98 1.72 -8.85
N LYS A 148 -19.64 1.86 -10.00
CA LYS A 148 -20.83 1.06 -10.34
C LYS A 148 -20.51 -0.42 -10.43
N ASP A 149 -19.32 -0.78 -10.91
CA ASP A 149 -18.84 -2.16 -10.90
C ASP A 149 -18.42 -2.53 -9.47
N SER A 150 -19.12 -3.49 -8.88
CA SER A 150 -18.91 -3.94 -7.50
C SER A 150 -17.97 -5.15 -7.38
N SER A 151 -17.40 -5.64 -8.48
CA SER A 151 -16.61 -6.88 -8.47
C SER A 151 -15.40 -6.81 -7.53
N ALA A 152 -14.67 -5.68 -7.51
CA ALA A 152 -13.54 -5.49 -6.61
C ALA A 152 -13.97 -5.47 -5.13
N ARG A 153 -15.07 -4.76 -4.82
CA ARG A 153 -15.60 -4.71 -3.45
C ARG A 153 -16.04 -6.08 -2.97
N LYS A 154 -16.70 -6.87 -3.83
CA LYS A 154 -17.10 -8.25 -3.52
C LYS A 154 -15.89 -9.14 -3.26
N HIS A 155 -14.88 -9.05 -4.12
CA HIS A 155 -13.64 -9.81 -3.95
C HIS A 155 -12.95 -9.50 -2.61
N MET A 156 -12.86 -8.22 -2.27
CA MET A 156 -12.27 -7.79 -1.00
C MET A 156 -13.11 -8.20 0.21
N ALA A 157 -14.44 -8.08 0.13
CA ALA A 157 -15.36 -8.45 1.20
C ALA A 157 -15.33 -9.95 1.56
N GLU A 158 -14.98 -10.80 0.62
CA GLU A 158 -14.79 -12.24 0.85
C GLU A 158 -13.54 -12.54 1.68
N ARG A 159 -12.58 -11.61 1.75
CA ARG A 159 -11.25 -11.80 2.33
C ARG A 159 -10.95 -10.90 3.52
N ALA A 160 -11.66 -9.79 3.65
CA ALA A 160 -11.39 -8.79 4.67
C ALA A 160 -12.66 -8.02 5.04
N ASP A 161 -12.67 -7.46 6.24
CA ASP A 161 -13.73 -6.57 6.70
C ASP A 161 -13.36 -5.12 6.44
N LEU A 162 -14.31 -4.33 5.93
CA LEU A 162 -14.13 -2.88 5.79
C LEU A 162 -14.35 -2.22 7.17
N LEU A 163 -13.30 -1.66 7.74
CA LEU A 163 -13.35 -1.04 9.06
C LEU A 163 -13.70 0.45 9.02
N GLY A 164 -13.45 1.13 7.91
CA GLY A 164 -13.81 2.52 7.75
C GLY A 164 -13.28 3.14 6.47
N ALA A 165 -13.78 4.33 6.15
CA ALA A 165 -13.30 5.14 5.05
C ALA A 165 -13.52 6.62 5.40
N ILE A 166 -12.56 7.46 4.99
CA ILE A 166 -12.61 8.92 5.15
C ILE A 166 -12.55 9.55 3.75
N ARG A 167 -13.38 10.57 3.52
CA ARG A 167 -13.46 11.30 2.23
C ARG A 167 -13.06 12.74 2.41
#